data_d209f5fb6fc38afa860f71f607142480
#
_entry.id   d209f5fb6fc38afa860f71f607142480
#
_cell.length_a   1.000
_cell.length_b   1.000
_cell.length_c   1.000
_cell.angle_alpha   90.00
_cell.angle_beta   90.00
_cell.angle_gamma   90.00
#
_symmetry.space_group_name_H-M   'P 1'
#
loop_
_entity.id
_entity.type
_entity.pdbx_description
1 polymer ?
#
loop_
_entity_poly.entity_id
_entity_poly.type
_entity_poly.pdbx_seq_one_letter_code
_entity_poly.pdbx_strand_id
1 'polypeptide(L)'
;MTIHTTDKEDINLVVRNYVIGMVSADEALLRQAFHPSCYIIGHYHGALEWLSLDDFVSAIKIEGPAASDAKPFWEIKSVDITGDAAAVTVVDDYIGMRFTDYLSLLKINNRWVIINKLYYYHD
;
A
#
# COMPACT_ATOMS: atom_id res chain seq x y z
N MET A 1 -13.70 -15.46 -24.51
CA MET A 1 -12.29 -15.74 -24.17
C MET A 1 -12.00 -15.19 -22.79
N THR A 2 -11.43 -16.00 -21.93
CA THR A 2 -11.06 -15.57 -20.59
C THR A 2 -9.63 -15.05 -20.62
N ILE A 3 -9.42 -13.84 -20.09
CA ILE A 3 -8.09 -13.26 -19.95
C ILE A 3 -7.61 -13.57 -18.52
N HIS A 4 -6.46 -14.23 -18.43
CA HIS A 4 -5.84 -14.52 -17.16
C HIS A 4 -4.65 -13.59 -16.94
N THR A 5 -4.70 -12.81 -15.85
CA THR A 5 -3.54 -12.02 -15.42
C THR A 5 -2.61 -12.91 -14.59
N THR A 6 -1.33 -12.58 -14.59
CA THR A 6 -0.38 -13.25 -13.71
C THR A 6 -0.53 -12.71 -12.29
N ASP A 7 -0.10 -13.50 -11.29
CA ASP A 7 -0.07 -13.04 -9.90
C ASP A 7 0.77 -11.77 -9.76
N LYS A 8 1.89 -11.68 -10.47
CA LYS A 8 2.74 -10.49 -10.42
C LYS A 8 2.02 -9.25 -10.94
N GLU A 9 1.25 -9.38 -12.03
CA GLU A 9 0.47 -8.26 -12.58
C GLU A 9 -0.62 -7.83 -11.59
N ASP A 10 -1.30 -8.79 -10.97
CA ASP A 10 -2.34 -8.51 -9.98
C ASP A 10 -1.77 -7.80 -8.75
N ILE A 11 -0.61 -8.25 -8.27
CA ILE A 11 0.08 -7.61 -7.16
C ILE A 11 0.50 -6.18 -7.52
N ASN A 12 1.00 -5.95 -8.74
CA ASN A 12 1.33 -4.61 -9.21
C ASN A 12 0.12 -3.68 -9.15
N LEU A 13 -1.06 -4.17 -9.54
CA LEU A 13 -2.30 -3.39 -9.46
C LEU A 13 -2.69 -3.06 -8.02
N VAL A 14 -2.54 -4.02 -7.10
CA VAL A 14 -2.82 -3.79 -5.68
C VAL A 14 -1.90 -2.71 -5.12
N VAL A 15 -0.60 -2.78 -5.41
CA VAL A 15 0.37 -1.79 -4.96
C VAL A 15 0.04 -0.41 -5.56
N ARG A 16 -0.30 -0.36 -6.84
CA ARG A 16 -0.70 0.89 -7.50
C ARG A 16 -1.93 1.49 -6.81
N ASN A 17 -2.95 0.69 -6.52
CA ASN A 17 -4.16 1.16 -5.83
C ASN A 17 -3.82 1.73 -4.45
N TYR A 18 -2.89 1.11 -3.75
CA TYR A 18 -2.41 1.63 -2.46
C TYR A 18 -1.73 2.99 -2.63
N VAL A 19 -0.75 3.10 -3.52
CA VAL A 19 0.01 4.35 -3.68
C VAL A 19 -0.89 5.48 -4.18
N ILE A 20 -1.68 5.25 -5.22
CA ILE A 20 -2.58 6.25 -5.77
C ILE A 20 -3.66 6.61 -4.76
N GLY A 21 -4.22 5.62 -4.06
CA GLY A 21 -5.22 5.85 -3.02
C GLY A 21 -4.69 6.72 -1.89
N MET A 22 -3.44 6.51 -1.49
CA MET A 22 -2.80 7.30 -0.44
C MET A 22 -2.58 8.75 -0.92
N VAL A 23 -1.99 8.92 -2.10
CA VAL A 23 -1.66 10.25 -2.64
C VAL A 23 -2.90 11.07 -2.95
N SER A 24 -3.96 10.46 -3.46
CA SER A 24 -5.22 11.15 -3.80
C SER A 24 -6.24 11.16 -2.67
N ALA A 25 -5.90 10.60 -1.51
CA ALA A 25 -6.81 10.45 -0.37
C ALA A 25 -8.12 9.76 -0.77
N ASP A 26 -8.00 8.70 -1.57
CA ASP A 26 -9.14 7.94 -2.10
C ASP A 26 -9.39 6.72 -1.24
N GLU A 27 -10.40 6.80 -0.38
CA GLU A 27 -10.76 5.73 0.54
C GLU A 27 -11.13 4.43 -0.20
N ALA A 28 -11.83 4.52 -1.32
CA ALA A 28 -12.26 3.33 -2.06
C ALA A 28 -11.05 2.54 -2.58
N LEU A 29 -10.04 3.21 -3.13
CA LEU A 29 -8.81 2.57 -3.60
C LEU A 29 -8.04 1.93 -2.44
N LEU A 30 -7.94 2.62 -1.31
CA LEU A 30 -7.25 2.08 -0.14
C LEU A 30 -7.95 0.82 0.37
N ARG A 31 -9.28 0.84 0.44
CA ARG A 31 -10.04 -0.33 0.90
C ARG A 31 -10.05 -1.48 -0.10
N GLN A 32 -9.80 -1.21 -1.38
CA GLN A 32 -9.58 -2.28 -2.36
C GLN A 32 -8.23 -2.93 -2.19
N ALA A 33 -7.19 -2.15 -1.87
CA ALA A 33 -5.82 -2.65 -1.75
C ALA A 33 -5.58 -3.43 -0.47
N PHE A 34 -6.18 -3.01 0.64
CA PHE A 34 -5.93 -3.56 1.98
C PHE A 34 -7.06 -4.45 2.45
N HIS A 35 -6.69 -5.55 3.14
CA HIS A 35 -7.67 -6.34 3.87
C HIS A 35 -8.21 -5.53 5.06
N PRO A 36 -9.52 -5.66 5.40
CA PRO A 36 -10.09 -4.88 6.51
C PRO A 36 -9.42 -5.10 7.87
N SER A 37 -8.79 -6.27 8.06
CA SER A 37 -8.09 -6.60 9.31
C SER A 37 -6.59 -6.38 9.26
N CYS A 38 -6.09 -5.66 8.25
CA CYS A 38 -4.66 -5.37 8.13
C CYS A 38 -4.20 -4.40 9.21
N TYR A 39 -2.87 -4.31 9.36
CA TYR A 39 -2.23 -3.30 10.22
C TYR A 39 -1.17 -2.55 9.44
N ILE A 40 -1.01 -1.29 9.80
CA ILE A 40 0.03 -0.40 9.26
C ILE A 40 0.92 -0.01 10.43
N ILE A 41 2.19 -0.40 10.37
CA ILE A 41 3.10 -0.38 11.51
C ILE A 41 4.42 0.27 11.10
N GLY A 42 4.93 1.15 11.94
CA GLY A 42 6.23 1.77 11.74
C GLY A 42 6.46 2.92 12.71
N HIS A 43 7.64 3.53 12.63
CA HIS A 43 7.93 4.74 13.39
C HIS A 43 7.76 5.95 12.47
N TYR A 44 6.94 6.90 12.90
CA TYR A 44 6.68 8.13 12.17
C TYR A 44 7.05 9.32 13.04
N HIS A 45 8.06 10.07 12.61
CA HIS A 45 8.64 11.18 13.39
C HIS A 45 8.98 10.76 14.83
N GLY A 46 9.58 9.57 14.97
CA GLY A 46 10.02 9.05 16.26
C GLY A 46 8.94 8.39 17.10
N ALA A 47 7.69 8.40 16.67
CA ALA A 47 6.57 7.80 17.39
C ALA A 47 6.14 6.49 16.73
N LEU A 48 5.87 5.46 17.54
CA LEU A 48 5.35 4.20 17.03
C LEU A 48 3.91 4.39 16.57
N GLU A 49 3.65 4.00 15.32
CA GLU A 49 2.30 3.84 14.79
C GLU A 49 1.97 2.36 14.63
N TRP A 50 0.78 2.00 15.06
CA TRP A 50 0.24 0.65 14.89
C TRP A 50 -1.23 0.81 14.57
N LEU A 51 -1.52 1.06 13.30
CA LEU A 51 -2.84 1.52 12.86
C LEU A 51 -3.65 0.39 12.27
N SER A 52 -4.95 0.38 12.58
CA SER A 52 -5.93 -0.37 11.80
C SER A 52 -6.11 0.28 10.44
N LEU A 53 -6.79 -0.41 9.52
CA LEU A 53 -7.12 0.19 8.23
C LEU A 53 -7.99 1.44 8.39
N ASP A 54 -8.99 1.40 9.28
CA ASP A 54 -9.86 2.56 9.51
C ASP A 54 -9.05 3.77 9.99
N ASP A 55 -8.12 3.56 10.92
CA ASP A 55 -7.27 4.64 11.43
C ASP A 55 -6.35 5.19 10.36
N PHE A 56 -5.79 4.30 9.53
CA PHE A 56 -4.93 4.71 8.42
C PHE A 56 -5.72 5.55 7.39
N VAL A 57 -6.88 5.07 6.99
CA VAL A 57 -7.76 5.80 6.06
C VAL A 57 -8.13 7.18 6.63
N SER A 58 -8.47 7.23 7.92
CA SER A 58 -8.79 8.51 8.59
C SER A 58 -7.61 9.46 8.56
N ALA A 59 -6.40 8.98 8.84
CA ALA A 59 -5.19 9.81 8.82
C ALA A 59 -4.92 10.36 7.42
N ILE A 60 -5.07 9.54 6.39
CA ILE A 60 -4.87 9.97 5.00
C ILE A 60 -5.91 11.02 4.60
N LYS A 61 -7.16 10.85 5.00
CA LYS A 61 -8.24 11.80 4.70
C LYS A 61 -8.04 13.14 5.40
N ILE A 62 -7.53 13.12 6.65
CA ILE A 62 -7.22 14.34 7.39
C ILE A 62 -6.10 15.13 6.71
N GLU A 63 -5.06 14.44 6.26
CA GLU A 63 -3.95 15.07 5.53
C GLU A 63 -4.44 15.65 4.19
N GLY A 64 -5.40 14.97 3.57
CA GLY A 64 -5.98 15.39 2.30
C GLY A 64 -5.14 14.99 1.09
N PRO A 65 -5.68 15.19 -0.12
CA PRO A 65 -4.99 14.80 -1.33
C PRO A 65 -3.79 15.70 -1.63
N ALA A 66 -2.79 15.13 -2.30
CA ALA A 66 -1.69 15.90 -2.87
C ALA A 66 -2.23 16.84 -3.96
N ALA A 67 -1.42 17.81 -4.39
CA ALA A 67 -1.78 18.70 -5.48
C ALA A 67 -2.18 17.89 -6.72
N SER A 68 -3.20 18.36 -7.47
CA SER A 68 -3.77 17.61 -8.59
C SER A 68 -2.76 17.33 -9.71
N ASP A 69 -1.70 18.12 -9.81
CA ASP A 69 -0.62 17.94 -10.79
C ASP A 69 0.55 17.13 -10.21
N ALA A 70 0.49 16.72 -8.95
CA ALA A 70 1.54 15.93 -8.34
C ALA A 70 1.61 14.55 -9.00
N LYS A 71 2.83 14.13 -9.33
CA LYS A 71 3.10 12.80 -9.85
C LYS A 71 3.77 12.01 -8.74
N PRO A 72 3.08 11.04 -8.12
CA PRO A 72 3.68 10.28 -7.04
C PRO A 72 4.84 9.45 -7.58
N PHE A 73 5.97 9.51 -6.88
CA PHE A 73 7.08 8.58 -7.13
C PHE A 73 6.81 7.30 -6.38
N TRP A 74 6.92 6.18 -7.09
CA TRP A 74 6.89 4.86 -6.45
C TRP A 74 7.58 3.85 -7.34
N GLU A 75 8.23 2.88 -6.70
CA GLU A 75 8.97 1.84 -7.40
C GLU A 75 8.89 0.55 -6.59
N ILE A 76 8.47 -0.53 -7.25
CA ILE A 76 8.53 -1.86 -6.66
C ILE A 76 9.97 -2.34 -6.77
N LYS A 77 10.63 -2.57 -5.64
CA LYS A 77 12.02 -3.02 -5.60
C LYS A 77 12.13 -4.54 -5.70
N SER A 78 11.17 -5.26 -5.13
CA SER A 78 11.16 -6.71 -5.16
C SER A 78 9.77 -7.26 -4.95
N VAL A 79 9.48 -8.40 -5.58
CA VAL A 79 8.26 -9.17 -5.39
C VAL A 79 8.67 -10.62 -5.21
N ASP A 80 8.31 -11.22 -4.09
CA ASP A 80 8.60 -12.63 -3.79
C ASP A 80 7.27 -13.33 -3.56
N ILE A 81 6.91 -14.26 -4.44
CA ILE A 81 5.63 -14.97 -4.43
C ILE A 81 5.86 -16.45 -4.21
N THR A 82 5.19 -17.00 -3.20
CA THR A 82 5.14 -18.43 -2.94
C THR A 82 3.70 -18.85 -2.75
N GLY A 83 3.12 -19.53 -3.74
CA GLY A 83 1.71 -19.94 -3.68
C GLY A 83 0.78 -18.74 -3.55
N ASP A 84 0.00 -18.70 -2.47
CA ASP A 84 -0.96 -17.64 -2.20
C ASP A 84 -0.42 -16.52 -1.29
N ALA A 85 0.90 -16.50 -1.03
CA ALA A 85 1.53 -15.53 -0.14
C ALA A 85 2.61 -14.76 -0.90
N ALA A 86 2.77 -13.48 -0.60
CA ALA A 86 3.79 -12.66 -1.24
C ALA A 86 4.36 -11.61 -0.27
N ALA A 87 5.64 -11.30 -0.48
CA ALA A 87 6.32 -10.19 0.16
C ALA A 87 6.78 -9.22 -0.91
N VAL A 88 6.45 -7.94 -0.74
CA VAL A 88 6.74 -6.90 -1.73
C VAL A 88 7.44 -5.74 -1.02
N THR A 89 8.53 -5.26 -1.61
CA THR A 89 9.23 -4.08 -1.13
C THR A 89 9.00 -2.95 -2.11
N VAL A 90 8.48 -1.83 -1.60
CA VAL A 90 8.14 -0.64 -2.39
C VAL A 90 8.83 0.57 -1.78
N VAL A 91 9.42 1.41 -2.62
CA VAL A 91 9.86 2.75 -2.22
C VAL A 91 8.86 3.74 -2.80
N ASP A 92 8.33 4.63 -1.98
CA ASP A 92 7.34 5.60 -2.42
C ASP A 92 7.49 6.93 -1.70
N ASP A 93 7.02 7.98 -2.36
CA ASP A 93 6.96 9.31 -1.78
C ASP A 93 5.52 9.66 -1.45
N TYR A 94 5.32 10.22 -0.25
CA TYR A 94 4.02 10.71 0.18
C TYR A 94 4.22 12.09 0.80
N ILE A 95 3.63 13.11 0.17
CA ILE A 95 3.66 14.52 0.62
C ILE A 95 5.11 14.97 0.92
N GLY A 96 6.01 14.72 -0.03
CA GLY A 96 7.41 15.12 0.08
C GLY A 96 8.26 14.26 1.01
N MET A 97 7.68 13.19 1.56
CA MET A 97 8.38 12.27 2.46
C MET A 97 8.62 10.95 1.74
N ARG A 98 9.81 10.38 1.95
CA ARG A 98 10.16 9.09 1.36
C ARG A 98 10.00 7.96 2.35
N PHE A 99 9.40 6.87 1.88
CA PHE A 99 9.18 5.65 2.66
C PHE A 99 9.70 4.43 1.92
N THR A 100 10.14 3.44 2.68
CA THR A 100 10.29 2.07 2.19
C THR A 100 9.22 1.23 2.86
N ASP A 101 8.36 0.60 2.07
CA ASP A 101 7.27 -0.23 2.55
C ASP A 101 7.60 -1.70 2.34
N TYR A 102 7.45 -2.49 3.39
CA TYR A 102 7.49 -3.94 3.33
C TYR A 102 6.05 -4.42 3.46
N LEU A 103 5.49 -4.90 2.34
CA LEU A 103 4.09 -5.29 2.26
C LEU A 103 3.99 -6.81 2.27
N SER A 104 3.13 -7.34 3.14
CA SER A 104 2.74 -8.74 3.11
C SER A 104 1.39 -8.85 2.43
N LEU A 105 1.29 -9.70 1.41
CA LEU A 105 0.05 -9.90 0.66
C LEU A 105 -0.38 -11.36 0.75
N LEU A 106 -1.69 -11.56 0.71
CA LEU A 106 -2.29 -12.88 0.69
C LEU A 106 -3.37 -12.92 -0.39
N LYS A 107 -3.46 -14.04 -1.11
CA LYS A 107 -4.51 -14.26 -2.10
C LYS A 107 -5.69 -14.92 -1.40
N ILE A 108 -6.80 -14.17 -1.31
CA ILE A 108 -8.03 -14.60 -0.64
C ILE A 108 -9.16 -14.53 -1.65
N ASN A 109 -9.89 -15.65 -1.82
CA ASN A 109 -10.98 -15.74 -2.80
C ASN A 109 -10.53 -15.25 -4.18
N ASN A 110 -9.36 -15.73 -4.59
CA ASN A 110 -8.76 -15.46 -5.91
C ASN A 110 -8.35 -14.00 -6.11
N ARG A 111 -8.17 -13.24 -5.02
CA ARG A 111 -7.82 -11.82 -5.07
C ARG A 111 -6.68 -11.52 -4.11
N TRP A 112 -5.63 -10.86 -4.61
CA TRP A 112 -4.52 -10.40 -3.78
C TRP A 112 -4.91 -9.17 -2.97
N VAL A 113 -4.60 -9.16 -1.67
CA VAL A 113 -4.81 -8.04 -0.78
C VAL A 113 -3.62 -7.86 0.15
N ILE A 114 -3.36 -6.63 0.56
CA ILE A 114 -2.31 -6.33 1.54
C ILE A 114 -2.86 -6.64 2.93
N ILE A 115 -2.17 -7.51 3.66
CA ILE A 115 -2.56 -7.90 5.02
C ILE A 115 -1.71 -7.23 6.09
N ASN A 116 -0.57 -6.65 5.72
CA ASN A 116 0.30 -5.93 6.65
C ASN A 116 1.20 -4.97 5.88
N LYS A 117 1.36 -3.77 6.41
CA LYS A 117 2.33 -2.79 5.92
C LYS A 117 3.26 -2.44 7.06
N LEU A 118 4.55 -2.78 6.88
CA LEU A 118 5.62 -2.32 7.75
C LEU A 118 6.41 -1.28 6.97
N TYR A 119 6.55 -0.08 7.51
CA TYR A 119 7.23 0.99 6.77
C TYR A 119 8.41 1.56 7.54
N TYR A 120 9.38 2.06 6.79
CA TYR A 120 10.49 2.88 7.29
C TYR A 120 10.38 4.27 6.68
N TYR A 121 10.37 5.30 7.52
CA TYR A 121 10.36 6.69 7.09
C TYR A 121 11.80 7.19 6.99
N HIS A 122 12.17 7.67 5.79
CA HIS A 122 13.50 8.25 5.53
C HIS A 122 13.45 9.74 5.85
N ASP A 123 14.01 10.13 6.95
CA ASP A 123 14.06 11.54 7.32
C ASP A 123 15.36 12.22 6.87
#